data_a3dad0ca6451aebb74e252969b72720d
#
_entry.id   a3dad0ca6451aebb74e252969b72720d
#
_cell.length_a   1.000
_cell.length_b   1.000
_cell.length_c   1.000
_cell.angle_alpha   90.00
_cell.angle_beta   90.00
_cell.angle_gamma   90.00
#
_symmetry.space_group_name_H-M   'P 1'
#
loop_
_entity.id
_entity.type
_entity.pdbx_description
1 polymer ?
#
loop_
_entity_poly.entity_id
_entity_poly.type
_entity_poly.pdbx_seq_one_letter_code
_entity_poly.pdbx_strand_id
1 'polypeptide(L)'
;MKVAAILFKVYKRLFANPLYIGKYTCRDLFCKNIVLVHFWCPPQSLLGRYNWGDDVNLILPELISGKKVVPRRFTLFSGKRINYLCIGSIVAQLSNKQGIIWGSGAISPKMKLQEKPMKVCAVRGPLTRKFLLEQGVDCPEIYGDPALLFPRFYKPLVEKKYKLGIIPHYCDKAKTWLDNYRKMKEVYVFDIQNYGSWSSFIDRVNECEFILSSSLHGIILSDAYGIPNCWVEFSD
;
A
#
# COMPACT_ATOMS: atom_id res chain seq x y z
N MET A 1 12.71 2.72 -26.33
CA MET A 1 12.19 3.01 -24.98
C MET A 1 11.29 4.24 -24.87
N LYS A 2 11.66 5.44 -25.36
CA LYS A 2 10.86 6.67 -25.21
C LYS A 2 9.46 6.60 -25.88
N VAL A 3 9.35 6.04 -27.09
CA VAL A 3 8.07 5.94 -27.84
C VAL A 3 7.08 5.01 -27.14
N ALA A 4 7.52 3.84 -26.66
CA ALA A 4 6.67 2.92 -25.90
C ALA A 4 6.13 3.56 -24.60
N ALA A 5 6.95 4.38 -23.92
CA ALA A 5 6.52 5.12 -22.74
C ALA A 5 5.49 6.22 -23.06
N ILE A 6 5.59 6.87 -24.22
CA ILE A 6 4.63 7.87 -24.70
C ILE A 6 3.31 7.18 -25.07
N LEU A 7 3.36 6.13 -25.88
CA LEU A 7 2.17 5.34 -26.26
C LEU A 7 1.45 4.78 -25.01
N PHE A 8 2.19 4.32 -24.04
CA PHE A 8 1.64 3.83 -22.78
C PHE A 8 0.99 4.95 -21.93
N LYS A 9 1.56 6.17 -21.91
CA LYS A 9 0.91 7.34 -21.27
C LYS A 9 -0.38 7.74 -21.98
N VAL A 10 -0.41 7.71 -23.31
CA VAL A 10 -1.59 8.02 -24.12
C VAL A 10 -2.67 6.96 -23.89
N TYR A 11 -2.33 5.67 -23.97
CA TYR A 11 -3.25 4.57 -23.67
C TYR A 11 -3.87 4.70 -22.26
N LYS A 12 -3.06 5.00 -21.24
CA LYS A 12 -3.54 5.22 -19.87
C LYS A 12 -4.56 6.35 -19.78
N ARG A 13 -4.26 7.47 -20.43
CA ARG A 13 -5.11 8.67 -20.37
C ARG A 13 -6.43 8.49 -21.10
N LEU A 14 -6.43 7.80 -22.23
CA LEU A 14 -7.60 7.67 -23.11
C LEU A 14 -8.47 6.44 -22.82
N PHE A 15 -7.90 5.36 -22.31
CA PHE A 15 -8.61 4.09 -22.17
C PHE A 15 -8.64 3.54 -20.73
N ALA A 16 -7.49 3.43 -20.08
CA ALA A 16 -7.46 2.79 -18.77
C ALA A 16 -8.15 3.63 -17.69
N ASN A 17 -7.89 4.95 -17.61
CA ASN A 17 -8.55 5.83 -16.64
C ASN A 17 -10.08 5.89 -16.83
N PRO A 18 -10.63 6.06 -18.04
CA PRO A 18 -12.07 6.06 -18.24
C PRO A 18 -12.77 4.77 -17.80
N LEU A 19 -12.20 3.60 -18.11
CA LEU A 19 -12.76 2.30 -17.68
C LEU A 19 -12.83 2.18 -16.15
N TYR A 20 -11.84 2.66 -15.45
CA TYR A 20 -11.83 2.63 -13.98
C TYR A 20 -12.74 3.68 -13.37
N ILE A 21 -12.73 4.87 -13.92
CA ILE A 21 -13.70 5.88 -13.53
C ILE A 21 -15.11 5.33 -13.74
N GLY A 22 -15.40 4.71 -14.88
CA GLY A 22 -16.67 4.02 -15.13
C GLY A 22 -16.99 2.96 -14.10
N LYS A 23 -16.08 2.00 -13.89
CA LYS A 23 -16.24 0.90 -12.93
C LYS A 23 -16.53 1.39 -11.52
N TYR A 24 -15.72 2.32 -11.01
CA TYR A 24 -15.87 2.77 -9.62
C TYR A 24 -16.96 3.82 -9.45
N THR A 25 -17.29 4.59 -10.49
CA THR A 25 -18.46 5.46 -10.49
C THR A 25 -19.76 4.62 -10.45
N CYS A 26 -19.85 3.55 -11.24
CA CYS A 26 -20.96 2.62 -11.16
C CYS A 26 -21.04 1.96 -9.77
N ARG A 27 -19.91 1.49 -9.22
CA ARG A 27 -19.90 0.97 -7.85
C ARG A 27 -20.40 1.99 -6.84
N ASP A 28 -19.99 3.24 -6.96
CA ASP A 28 -20.39 4.34 -6.08
C ASP A 28 -21.88 4.66 -6.19
N LEU A 29 -22.45 4.58 -7.39
CA LEU A 29 -23.88 4.82 -7.62
C LEU A 29 -24.77 3.68 -7.14
N PHE A 30 -24.40 2.44 -7.41
CA PHE A 30 -25.28 1.29 -7.24
C PHE A 30 -25.04 0.51 -5.94
N CYS A 31 -23.88 0.69 -5.27
CA CYS A 31 -23.63 0.08 -3.98
C CYS A 31 -23.94 1.06 -2.84
N LYS A 32 -24.99 0.75 -2.06
CA LYS A 32 -25.40 1.59 -0.92
C LYS A 32 -24.37 1.62 0.21
N ASN A 33 -23.54 0.60 0.32
CA ASN A 33 -22.60 0.42 1.44
C ASN A 33 -21.16 0.48 0.95
N ILE A 34 -20.65 1.71 0.81
CA ILE A 34 -19.28 1.97 0.32
C ILE A 34 -18.44 2.75 1.32
N VAL A 35 -17.12 2.65 1.18
CA VAL A 35 -16.12 3.50 1.83
C VAL A 35 -15.17 4.07 0.78
N LEU A 36 -14.97 5.40 0.82
CA LEU A 36 -13.99 6.05 -0.06
C LEU A 36 -12.61 5.96 0.58
N VAL A 37 -11.66 5.40 -0.14
CA VAL A 37 -10.25 5.33 0.27
C VAL A 37 -9.40 6.15 -0.68
N HIS A 38 -8.55 7.01 -0.12
CA HIS A 38 -7.62 7.83 -0.89
C HIS A 38 -6.21 7.31 -0.69
N PHE A 39 -5.65 6.68 -1.70
CA PHE A 39 -4.35 6.05 -1.67
C PHE A 39 -3.63 6.23 -3.01
N TRP A 40 -2.36 5.88 -3.03
CA TRP A 40 -1.59 5.91 -4.26
C TRP A 40 -2.03 4.77 -5.16
N CYS A 41 -2.83 5.11 -6.17
CA CYS A 41 -3.35 4.17 -7.15
C CYS A 41 -3.03 4.72 -8.54
N PRO A 42 -1.83 4.46 -9.07
CA PRO A 42 -1.50 4.87 -10.41
C PRO A 42 -2.31 4.04 -11.43
N PRO A 43 -2.58 4.57 -12.62
CA PRO A 43 -3.30 3.83 -13.67
C PRO A 43 -2.66 2.50 -14.07
N GLN A 44 -1.43 2.23 -13.65
CA GLN A 44 -0.71 0.98 -13.90
C GLN A 44 -1.24 -0.20 -13.09
N SER A 45 -1.82 0.05 -11.92
CA SER A 45 -2.48 -0.99 -11.12
C SER A 45 -3.69 -1.62 -11.83
N LEU A 46 -4.09 -1.06 -12.98
CA LEU A 46 -5.15 -1.53 -13.84
C LEU A 46 -4.77 -2.67 -14.78
N LEU A 47 -3.53 -2.62 -15.25
CA LEU A 47 -2.98 -3.60 -16.20
C LEU A 47 -2.05 -4.61 -15.54
N GLY A 48 -1.75 -4.40 -14.27
CA GLY A 48 -0.90 -5.21 -13.42
C GLY A 48 -0.87 -4.60 -12.02
N ARG A 49 -0.60 -5.39 -11.04
CA ARG A 49 -0.45 -4.97 -9.65
C ARG A 49 0.73 -4.02 -9.54
N TYR A 50 0.54 -2.90 -8.86
CA TYR A 50 1.58 -1.89 -8.79
C TYR A 50 2.54 -2.12 -7.61
N ASN A 51 1.99 -2.37 -6.43
CA ASN A 51 2.71 -2.63 -5.20
C ASN A 51 1.74 -3.24 -4.19
N TRP A 52 2.09 -4.35 -3.59
CA TRP A 52 1.22 -5.03 -2.63
C TRP A 52 0.73 -4.07 -1.54
N GLY A 53 1.63 -3.27 -0.96
CA GLY A 53 1.27 -2.33 0.11
C GLY A 53 0.28 -1.24 -0.30
N ASP A 54 0.33 -0.77 -1.55
CA ASP A 54 -0.65 0.18 -2.06
C ASP A 54 -1.97 -0.51 -2.41
N ASP A 55 -1.89 -1.70 -3.03
CA ASP A 55 -3.07 -2.44 -3.53
C ASP A 55 -3.96 -2.97 -2.41
N VAL A 56 -3.40 -3.28 -1.23
CA VAL A 56 -4.19 -3.74 -0.08
C VAL A 56 -5.10 -2.67 0.53
N ASN A 57 -4.97 -1.42 0.12
CA ASN A 57 -5.98 -0.39 0.38
C ASN A 57 -7.35 -0.69 -0.25
N LEU A 58 -7.41 -1.57 -1.25
CA LEU A 58 -8.67 -2.07 -1.81
C LEU A 58 -9.29 -3.22 -0.99
N ILE A 59 -8.47 -3.87 -0.18
CA ILE A 59 -8.83 -5.13 0.48
C ILE A 59 -9.08 -4.91 1.97
N LEU A 60 -8.09 -4.40 2.69
CA LEU A 60 -8.14 -4.35 4.15
C LEU A 60 -9.29 -3.46 4.68
N PRO A 61 -9.53 -2.24 4.14
CA PRO A 61 -10.68 -1.45 4.58
C PRO A 61 -12.03 -2.13 4.27
N GLU A 62 -12.11 -2.94 3.19
CA GLU A 62 -13.30 -3.73 2.87
C GLU A 62 -13.50 -4.86 3.89
N LEU A 63 -12.45 -5.58 4.26
CA LEU A 63 -12.48 -6.63 5.29
C LEU A 63 -12.89 -6.09 6.66
N ILE A 64 -12.37 -4.92 7.03
CA ILE A 64 -12.63 -4.30 8.34
C ILE A 64 -14.04 -3.74 8.42
N SER A 65 -14.50 -3.05 7.38
CA SER A 65 -15.76 -2.29 7.42
C SER A 65 -16.98 -3.05 6.92
N GLY A 66 -16.77 -4.16 6.21
CA GLY A 66 -17.83 -4.86 5.46
C GLY A 66 -18.41 -4.04 4.29
N LYS A 67 -17.79 -2.91 3.95
CA LYS A 67 -18.22 -2.00 2.89
C LYS A 67 -17.35 -2.14 1.65
N LYS A 68 -17.95 -1.95 0.47
CA LYS A 68 -17.18 -1.95 -0.77
C LYS A 68 -16.27 -0.74 -0.88
N VAL A 69 -14.99 -0.96 -1.12
CA VAL A 69 -14.01 0.12 -1.30
C VAL A 69 -14.19 0.76 -2.67
N VAL A 70 -14.23 2.09 -2.67
CA VAL A 70 -14.16 2.93 -3.86
C VAL A 70 -12.93 3.84 -3.74
N PRO A 71 -11.93 3.73 -4.64
CA PRO A 71 -10.82 4.66 -4.66
C PRO A 71 -11.31 6.07 -5.00
N ARG A 72 -11.02 7.02 -4.11
CA ARG A 72 -11.46 8.42 -4.26
C ARG A 72 -11.11 9.01 -5.63
N ARG A 73 -9.98 8.64 -6.18
CA ARG A 73 -9.48 9.13 -7.47
C ARG A 73 -10.33 8.68 -8.66
N PHE A 74 -11.03 7.56 -8.56
CA PHE A 74 -11.73 6.92 -9.67
C PHE A 74 -13.25 6.98 -9.57
N THR A 75 -13.80 7.86 -8.75
CA THR A 75 -15.24 8.17 -8.77
C THR A 75 -15.49 9.65 -9.07
N LEU A 76 -16.48 9.93 -9.90
CA LEU A 76 -16.93 11.30 -10.22
C LEU A 76 -17.64 11.96 -9.02
N PHE A 77 -18.07 11.17 -8.03
CA PHE A 77 -18.84 11.63 -6.88
C PHE A 77 -18.01 11.78 -5.62
N SER A 78 -16.68 11.80 -5.71
CA SER A 78 -15.81 11.97 -4.55
C SER A 78 -15.98 13.32 -3.83
N GLY A 79 -16.25 14.37 -4.56
CA GLY A 79 -16.59 15.72 -4.13
C GLY A 79 -16.21 16.10 -2.70
N LYS A 80 -17.23 16.48 -1.90
CA LYS A 80 -17.09 16.85 -0.47
C LYS A 80 -17.28 15.65 0.48
N ARG A 81 -17.16 14.42 0.00
CA ARG A 81 -17.38 13.21 0.81
C ARG A 81 -16.15 12.84 1.62
N ILE A 82 -16.41 12.34 2.82
CA ILE A 82 -15.37 11.80 3.72
C ILE A 82 -14.64 10.67 3.00
N ASN A 83 -13.31 10.69 3.12
CA ASN A 83 -12.43 9.66 2.57
C ASN A 83 -11.32 9.31 3.58
N TYR A 84 -10.80 8.10 3.48
CA TYR A 84 -9.81 7.57 4.42
C TYR A 84 -8.45 7.41 3.76
N LEU A 85 -7.39 7.79 4.48
CA LEU A 85 -6.00 7.55 4.17
C LEU A 85 -5.51 6.45 5.11
N CYS A 86 -5.38 5.22 4.60
CA CYS A 86 -5.13 4.05 5.43
C CYS A 86 -3.67 3.60 5.35
N ILE A 87 -3.24 3.00 4.25
CA ILE A 87 -1.94 2.35 4.09
C ILE A 87 -1.10 3.16 3.10
N GLY A 88 0.19 3.31 3.40
CA GLY A 88 1.16 3.97 2.52
C GLY A 88 1.73 5.26 3.09
N SER A 89 2.79 5.77 2.44
CA SER A 89 3.46 7.02 2.83
C SER A 89 2.85 8.23 2.11
N ILE A 90 1.56 8.45 2.29
CA ILE A 90 0.70 9.29 1.44
C ILE A 90 0.19 10.56 2.11
N VAL A 91 0.43 10.74 3.40
CA VAL A 91 -0.15 11.84 4.19
C VAL A 91 0.16 13.20 3.58
N ALA A 92 1.40 13.45 3.15
CA ALA A 92 1.77 14.77 2.61
C ALA A 92 1.05 15.09 1.29
N GLN A 93 0.96 14.09 0.37
CA GLN A 93 0.47 14.32 -0.99
C GLN A 93 -1.04 14.18 -1.15
N LEU A 94 -1.68 13.36 -0.31
CA LEU A 94 -3.08 13.00 -0.50
C LEU A 94 -4.02 13.52 0.59
N SER A 95 -3.47 14.16 1.64
CA SER A 95 -4.29 14.79 2.68
C SER A 95 -5.19 15.88 2.07
N ASN A 96 -6.43 15.94 2.53
CA ASN A 96 -7.44 16.87 2.04
C ASN A 96 -8.49 17.17 3.12
N LYS A 97 -9.27 18.25 2.94
CA LYS A 97 -10.26 18.73 3.93
C LYS A 97 -11.35 17.72 4.33
N GLN A 98 -11.57 16.66 3.56
CA GLN A 98 -12.51 15.57 3.84
C GLN A 98 -11.77 14.29 4.24
N GLY A 99 -10.43 14.32 4.31
CA GLY A 99 -9.59 13.17 4.61
C GLY A 99 -9.54 12.85 6.09
N ILE A 100 -9.74 11.59 6.42
CA ILE A 100 -9.48 11.04 7.76
C ILE A 100 -8.21 10.19 7.65
N ILE A 101 -7.17 10.57 8.38
CA ILE A 101 -5.93 9.80 8.44
C ILE A 101 -6.11 8.68 9.47
N TRP A 102 -5.90 7.43 9.01
CA TRP A 102 -6.00 6.25 9.83
C TRP A 102 -4.85 5.27 9.51
N GLY A 103 -3.68 5.51 10.12
CA GLY A 103 -2.51 4.63 10.05
C GLY A 103 -1.52 4.93 8.93
N SER A 104 -1.85 5.78 7.95
CA SER A 104 -0.89 6.17 6.90
C SER A 104 0.25 7.03 7.45
N GLY A 105 1.35 7.08 6.68
CA GLY A 105 2.56 7.80 7.05
C GLY A 105 2.93 8.94 6.09
N ALA A 106 3.93 9.72 6.50
CA ALA A 106 4.61 10.68 5.65
C ALA A 106 5.89 10.05 5.07
N ILE A 107 6.23 10.37 3.82
CA ILE A 107 7.42 9.83 3.15
C ILE A 107 8.69 10.61 3.52
N SER A 108 8.56 11.90 3.81
CA SER A 108 9.68 12.78 4.15
C SER A 108 9.23 13.93 5.03
N PRO A 109 10.04 14.32 6.03
CA PRO A 109 9.76 15.49 6.86
C PRO A 109 9.87 16.82 6.09
N LYS A 110 10.56 16.83 4.95
CA LYS A 110 10.76 18.02 4.12
C LYS A 110 9.55 18.40 3.27
N MET A 111 8.55 17.52 3.19
CA MET A 111 7.33 17.78 2.40
C MET A 111 6.39 18.73 3.14
N LYS A 112 5.47 19.33 2.38
CA LYS A 112 4.36 20.08 2.93
C LYS A 112 3.07 19.32 2.70
N LEU A 113 2.12 19.45 3.63
CA LEU A 113 0.77 18.95 3.43
C LEU A 113 0.11 19.68 2.25
N GLN A 114 -0.55 18.92 1.40
CA GLN A 114 -1.36 19.50 0.32
C GLN A 114 -2.54 20.30 0.91
N GLU A 115 -3.24 19.70 1.87
CA GLU A 115 -4.32 20.35 2.66
C GLU A 115 -4.37 19.70 4.04
N LYS A 116 -4.85 20.44 5.06
CA LYS A 116 -5.09 19.86 6.38
C LYS A 116 -6.21 18.82 6.32
N PRO A 117 -6.06 17.66 6.97
CA PRO A 117 -7.10 16.63 7.01
C PRO A 117 -8.27 17.09 7.91
N MET A 118 -9.44 16.49 7.71
CA MET A 118 -10.59 16.66 8.59
C MET A 118 -10.29 16.14 10.01
N LYS A 119 -9.63 14.99 10.09
CA LYS A 119 -9.32 14.31 11.35
C LYS A 119 -8.11 13.40 11.20
N VAL A 120 -7.36 13.28 12.29
CA VAL A 120 -6.33 12.25 12.45
C VAL A 120 -6.78 11.28 13.55
N CYS A 121 -6.96 10.01 13.22
CA CYS A 121 -7.34 8.99 14.19
C CYS A 121 -6.12 8.20 14.70
N ALA A 122 -5.19 7.90 13.78
CA ALA A 122 -3.93 7.24 14.05
C ALA A 122 -2.96 7.54 12.91
N VAL A 123 -1.67 7.40 13.17
CA VAL A 123 -0.61 7.51 12.15
C VAL A 123 0.33 6.33 12.24
N ARG A 124 1.06 6.04 11.17
CA ARG A 124 1.94 4.88 11.14
C ARG A 124 3.02 4.90 12.23
N GLY A 125 3.54 6.08 12.58
CA GLY A 125 4.55 6.17 13.63
C GLY A 125 4.83 7.61 14.09
N PRO A 126 5.70 7.78 15.10
CA PRO A 126 5.98 9.06 15.76
C PRO A 126 6.55 10.11 14.82
N LEU A 127 7.33 9.73 13.79
CA LEU A 127 7.85 10.67 12.79
C LEU A 127 6.73 11.32 11.97
N THR A 128 5.68 10.57 11.64
CA THR A 128 4.51 11.12 10.95
C THR A 128 3.72 12.04 11.87
N ARG A 129 3.58 11.71 13.16
CA ARG A 129 2.96 12.59 14.14
C ARG A 129 3.73 13.91 14.25
N LYS A 130 5.04 13.85 14.41
CA LYS A 130 5.90 15.04 14.44
C LYS A 130 5.69 15.92 13.20
N PHE A 131 5.73 15.32 12.01
CA PHE A 131 5.47 15.99 10.73
C PHE A 131 4.13 16.73 10.70
N LEU A 132 3.05 16.12 11.22
CA LEU A 132 1.73 16.73 11.27
C LEU A 132 1.64 17.89 12.27
N LEU A 133 2.20 17.72 13.47
CA LEU A 133 2.25 18.75 14.50
C LEU A 133 3.01 19.98 14.03
N GLU A 134 4.17 19.81 13.37
CA GLU A 134 4.97 20.90 12.80
C GLU A 134 4.22 21.69 11.72
N GLN A 135 3.19 21.12 11.12
CA GLN A 135 2.31 21.79 10.15
C GLN A 135 0.95 22.25 10.75
N GLY A 136 0.88 22.25 12.06
CA GLY A 136 -0.30 22.74 12.80
C GLY A 136 -1.52 21.86 12.61
N VAL A 137 -1.34 20.55 12.52
CA VAL A 137 -2.40 19.55 12.52
C VAL A 137 -2.32 18.76 13.81
N ASP A 138 -3.40 18.79 14.59
CA ASP A 138 -3.51 17.97 15.79
C ASP A 138 -3.49 16.48 15.48
N CYS A 139 -2.72 15.71 16.26
CA CYS A 139 -2.47 14.29 16.00
C CYS A 139 -2.32 13.50 17.30
N PRO A 140 -3.20 12.52 17.56
CA PRO A 140 -3.11 11.70 18.76
C PRO A 140 -1.85 10.82 18.77
N GLU A 141 -1.48 10.34 19.95
CA GLU A 141 -0.38 9.38 20.13
C GLU A 141 -0.83 7.92 19.91
N ILE A 142 -1.50 7.70 18.78
CA ILE A 142 -1.96 6.38 18.37
C ILE A 142 -1.19 5.98 17.11
N TYR A 143 -0.44 4.89 17.20
CA TYR A 143 0.49 4.44 16.18
C TYR A 143 0.13 3.07 15.64
N GLY A 144 0.42 2.85 14.36
CA GLY A 144 0.33 1.57 13.69
C GLY A 144 -0.07 1.71 12.23
N ASP A 145 0.50 0.85 11.39
CA ASP A 145 0.03 0.69 10.02
C ASP A 145 -1.15 -0.29 10.02
N PRO A 146 -2.25 0.01 9.32
CA PRO A 146 -3.41 -0.90 9.29
C PRO A 146 -3.09 -2.30 8.79
N ALA A 147 -2.03 -2.50 8.01
CA ALA A 147 -1.61 -3.83 7.54
C ALA A 147 -1.26 -4.78 8.71
N LEU A 148 -0.93 -4.27 9.90
CA LEU A 148 -0.78 -5.07 11.12
C LEU A 148 -2.05 -5.82 11.52
N LEU A 149 -3.21 -5.45 10.99
CA LEU A 149 -4.50 -6.08 11.31
C LEU A 149 -4.80 -7.31 10.42
N PHE A 150 -4.02 -7.61 9.40
CA PHE A 150 -4.27 -8.75 8.51
C PHE A 150 -4.47 -10.09 9.23
N PRO A 151 -3.72 -10.44 10.30
CA PRO A 151 -3.93 -11.71 11.00
C PRO A 151 -5.32 -11.89 11.63
N ARG A 152 -6.09 -10.81 11.79
CA ARG A 152 -7.49 -10.89 12.24
C ARG A 152 -8.43 -11.40 11.16
N PHE A 153 -8.06 -11.26 9.89
CA PHE A 153 -8.90 -11.54 8.73
C PHE A 153 -8.38 -12.69 7.87
N TYR A 154 -7.09 -12.99 7.98
CA TYR A 154 -6.47 -14.04 7.20
C TYR A 154 -5.39 -14.76 8.01
N LYS A 155 -5.53 -16.07 8.13
CA LYS A 155 -4.56 -16.96 8.80
C LYS A 155 -4.04 -17.93 7.75
N PRO A 156 -2.78 -17.79 7.31
CA PRO A 156 -2.15 -18.72 6.39
C PRO A 156 -2.11 -20.14 6.95
N LEU A 157 -2.41 -21.12 6.12
CA LEU A 157 -2.28 -22.54 6.43
C LEU A 157 -1.14 -23.10 5.57
N VAL A 158 0.09 -22.69 5.90
CA VAL A 158 1.29 -23.03 5.14
C VAL A 158 2.39 -23.53 6.06
N GLU A 159 3.23 -24.43 5.56
CA GLU A 159 4.45 -24.89 6.22
C GLU A 159 5.65 -24.05 5.80
N LYS A 160 6.69 -24.01 6.64
CA LYS A 160 7.96 -23.36 6.31
C LYS A 160 8.66 -24.13 5.17
N LYS A 161 9.02 -23.40 4.12
CA LYS A 161 9.68 -23.93 2.91
C LYS A 161 11.04 -23.29 2.68
N TYR A 162 11.20 -22.04 3.14
CA TYR A 162 12.38 -21.25 2.87
C TYR A 162 12.99 -20.78 4.18
N LYS A 163 14.31 -20.89 4.32
CA LYS A 163 15.03 -20.34 5.47
C LYS A 163 15.01 -18.81 5.43
N LEU A 164 15.06 -18.24 4.22
CA LEU A 164 15.15 -16.81 4.01
C LEU A 164 14.20 -16.33 2.90
N GLY A 165 13.41 -15.32 3.22
CA GLY A 165 12.71 -14.50 2.25
C GLY A 165 13.39 -13.14 2.07
N ILE A 166 13.62 -12.71 0.85
CA ILE A 166 14.15 -11.37 0.52
C ILE A 166 13.05 -10.58 -0.17
N ILE A 167 12.62 -9.48 0.45
CA ILE A 167 11.58 -8.59 -0.09
C ILE A 167 12.23 -7.26 -0.49
N PRO A 168 12.76 -7.15 -1.71
CA PRO A 168 13.37 -5.91 -2.17
C PRO A 168 12.29 -4.84 -2.43
N HIS A 169 12.63 -3.57 -2.18
CA HIS A 169 11.83 -2.46 -2.66
C HIS A 169 11.72 -2.52 -4.19
N TYR A 170 10.64 -2.03 -4.76
CA TYR A 170 10.42 -2.12 -6.21
C TYR A 170 11.54 -1.48 -7.05
N CYS A 171 12.27 -0.51 -6.50
CA CYS A 171 13.46 0.08 -7.14
C CYS A 171 14.66 -0.87 -7.15
N ASP A 172 14.74 -1.81 -6.21
CA ASP A 172 15.88 -2.71 -6.02
C ASP A 172 15.70 -4.07 -6.71
N LYS A 173 14.48 -4.40 -7.13
CA LYS A 173 14.15 -5.75 -7.64
C LYS A 173 14.95 -6.20 -8.87
N ALA A 174 15.49 -5.26 -9.64
CA ALA A 174 16.31 -5.52 -10.82
C ALA A 174 17.82 -5.55 -10.54
N LYS A 175 18.24 -5.47 -9.28
CA LYS A 175 19.67 -5.56 -8.92
C LYS A 175 20.23 -6.95 -9.23
N THR A 176 21.31 -7.00 -9.97
CA THR A 176 21.91 -8.26 -10.49
C THR A 176 22.39 -9.20 -9.39
N TRP A 177 22.83 -8.68 -8.24
CA TRP A 177 23.25 -9.51 -7.12
C TRP A 177 22.11 -10.37 -6.56
N LEU A 178 20.84 -9.98 -6.72
CA LEU A 178 19.68 -10.79 -6.33
C LEU A 178 19.59 -12.10 -7.13
N ASP A 179 20.19 -12.18 -8.33
CA ASP A 179 20.12 -13.36 -9.18
C ASP A 179 20.84 -14.56 -8.56
N ASN A 180 21.87 -14.32 -7.74
CA ASN A 180 22.54 -15.36 -6.99
C ASN A 180 21.62 -15.99 -5.94
N TYR A 181 20.85 -15.16 -5.22
CA TYR A 181 19.88 -15.61 -4.23
C TYR A 181 18.67 -16.33 -4.85
N ARG A 182 18.22 -15.90 -6.04
CA ARG A 182 17.12 -16.57 -6.79
C ARG A 182 17.44 -18.01 -7.17
N LYS A 183 18.72 -18.36 -7.24
CA LYS A 183 19.20 -19.73 -7.56
C LYS A 183 19.25 -20.66 -6.34
N MET A 184 19.20 -20.10 -5.12
CA MET A 184 19.28 -20.87 -3.88
C MET A 184 17.93 -21.48 -3.52
N LYS A 185 17.88 -22.81 -3.31
CA LYS A 185 16.62 -23.51 -2.98
C LYS A 185 15.97 -23.05 -1.66
N GLU A 186 16.78 -22.64 -0.71
CA GLU A 186 16.36 -22.23 0.64
C GLU A 186 15.99 -20.74 0.72
N VAL A 187 16.11 -19.99 -0.39
CA VAL A 187 15.85 -18.56 -0.44
C VAL A 187 14.70 -18.25 -1.40
N TYR A 188 13.78 -17.42 -0.97
CA TYR A 188 12.72 -16.88 -1.84
C TYR A 188 12.90 -15.38 -2.03
N VAL A 189 13.12 -14.94 -3.27
CA VAL A 189 13.20 -13.51 -3.60
C VAL A 189 11.85 -13.04 -4.13
N PHE A 190 11.22 -12.15 -3.40
CA PHE A 190 9.90 -11.63 -3.72
C PHE A 190 9.92 -10.60 -4.86
N ASP A 191 8.84 -10.54 -5.61
CA ASP A 191 8.48 -9.37 -6.42
C ASP A 191 7.22 -8.72 -5.85
N ILE A 192 7.38 -7.60 -5.13
CA ILE A 192 6.28 -6.88 -4.49
C ILE A 192 5.29 -6.26 -5.51
N GLN A 193 5.65 -6.22 -6.79
CA GLN A 193 4.81 -5.77 -7.89
C GLN A 193 4.13 -6.93 -8.64
N ASN A 194 4.69 -8.14 -8.59
CA ASN A 194 4.13 -9.34 -9.19
C ASN A 194 3.90 -10.42 -8.13
N TYR A 195 3.03 -10.13 -7.18
CA TYR A 195 2.85 -10.88 -5.95
C TYR A 195 1.73 -11.94 -5.97
N GLY A 196 1.06 -12.16 -7.09
CA GLY A 196 -0.08 -13.08 -7.16
C GLY A 196 -1.37 -12.45 -6.60
N SER A 197 -2.10 -13.09 -5.72
CA SER A 197 -3.18 -12.47 -4.94
C SER A 197 -2.62 -11.78 -3.70
N TRP A 198 -3.43 -10.93 -3.05
CA TRP A 198 -3.02 -10.32 -1.78
C TRP A 198 -2.72 -11.37 -0.71
N SER A 199 -3.52 -12.44 -0.66
CA SER A 199 -3.33 -13.57 0.27
C SER A 199 -2.14 -14.44 -0.10
N SER A 200 -1.90 -14.71 -1.39
CA SER A 200 -0.72 -15.48 -1.83
C SER A 200 0.60 -14.81 -1.44
N PHE A 201 0.63 -13.48 -1.37
CA PHE A 201 1.81 -12.77 -0.87
C PHE A 201 2.00 -13.04 0.63
N ILE A 202 0.92 -12.99 1.41
CA ILE A 202 0.94 -13.31 2.84
C ILE A 202 1.35 -14.77 3.06
N ASP A 203 0.79 -15.71 2.30
CA ASP A 203 1.17 -17.13 2.37
C ASP A 203 2.67 -17.29 2.15
N ARG A 204 3.20 -16.67 1.09
CA ARG A 204 4.61 -16.76 0.75
C ARG A 204 5.52 -16.18 1.82
N VAL A 205 5.13 -15.07 2.46
CA VAL A 205 5.86 -14.51 3.60
C VAL A 205 5.87 -15.50 4.77
N ASN A 206 4.75 -16.16 5.03
CA ASN A 206 4.63 -17.16 6.10
C ASN A 206 5.36 -18.49 5.79
N GLU A 207 5.65 -18.80 4.52
CA GLU A 207 6.50 -19.94 4.14
C GLU A 207 7.99 -19.71 4.45
N CYS A 208 8.41 -18.48 4.81
CA CYS A 208 9.78 -18.15 5.16
C CYS A 208 10.00 -18.18 6.67
N GLU A 209 11.16 -18.70 7.13
CA GLU A 209 11.56 -18.67 8.53
C GLU A 209 12.01 -17.28 8.97
N PHE A 210 12.69 -16.54 8.08
CA PHE A 210 13.22 -15.21 8.32
C PHE A 210 13.01 -14.32 7.09
N ILE A 211 12.81 -13.00 7.29
CA ILE A 211 12.64 -12.02 6.22
C ILE A 211 13.71 -10.93 6.27
N LEU A 212 14.39 -10.68 5.15
CA LEU A 212 15.15 -9.46 4.90
C LEU A 212 14.34 -8.56 3.96
N SER A 213 14.14 -7.30 4.31
CA SER A 213 13.33 -6.42 3.49
C SER A 213 13.87 -4.99 3.41
N SER A 214 13.97 -4.46 2.19
CA SER A 214 14.08 -3.02 1.93
C SER A 214 12.71 -2.39 1.58
N SER A 215 11.64 -3.19 1.63
CA SER A 215 10.26 -2.71 1.50
C SER A 215 9.60 -2.61 2.87
N LEU A 216 9.07 -1.43 3.18
CA LEU A 216 8.42 -1.19 4.48
C LEU A 216 7.28 -2.18 4.75
N HIS A 217 6.45 -2.50 3.74
CA HIS A 217 5.35 -3.45 3.93
C HIS A 217 5.83 -4.90 4.08
N GLY A 218 7.04 -5.23 3.64
CA GLY A 218 7.67 -6.51 3.95
C GLY A 218 7.93 -6.65 5.44
N ILE A 219 8.46 -5.61 6.09
CA ILE A 219 8.67 -5.57 7.55
C ILE A 219 7.34 -5.59 8.30
N ILE A 220 6.42 -4.68 7.97
CA ILE A 220 5.11 -4.56 8.64
C ILE A 220 4.35 -5.89 8.61
N LEU A 221 4.36 -6.57 7.46
CA LEU A 221 3.66 -7.84 7.31
C LEU A 221 4.34 -8.97 8.10
N SER A 222 5.67 -9.00 8.10
CA SER A 222 6.44 -9.95 8.90
C SER A 222 6.16 -9.77 10.39
N ASP A 223 6.17 -8.54 10.89
CA ASP A 223 5.80 -8.21 12.27
C ASP A 223 4.38 -8.65 12.59
N ALA A 224 3.43 -8.37 11.68
CA ALA A 224 2.03 -8.74 11.86
C ALA A 224 1.83 -10.24 12.08
N TYR A 225 2.61 -11.07 11.39
CA TYR A 225 2.54 -12.54 11.48
C TYR A 225 3.60 -13.16 12.40
N GLY A 226 4.36 -12.35 13.14
CA GLY A 226 5.38 -12.83 14.08
C GLY A 226 6.56 -13.52 13.41
N ILE A 227 6.90 -13.14 12.17
CA ILE A 227 8.03 -13.71 11.45
C ILE A 227 9.26 -12.85 11.74
N PRO A 228 10.36 -13.45 12.22
CA PRO A 228 11.61 -12.75 12.44
C PRO A 228 12.05 -12.01 11.17
N ASN A 229 12.42 -10.74 11.30
CA ASN A 229 12.76 -9.94 10.14
C ASN A 229 13.83 -8.88 10.44
N CYS A 230 14.44 -8.34 9.39
CA CYS A 230 15.40 -7.26 9.48
C CYS A 230 15.23 -6.29 8.31
N TRP A 231 15.26 -4.99 8.61
CA TRP A 231 15.37 -3.94 7.62
C TRP A 231 16.77 -3.92 7.01
N VAL A 232 16.84 -3.82 5.69
CA VAL A 232 18.09 -3.71 4.94
C VAL A 232 17.95 -2.64 3.86
N GLU A 233 19.05 -1.94 3.59
CA GLU A 233 19.12 -1.00 2.47
C GLU A 233 19.96 -1.63 1.37
N PHE A 234 19.39 -1.75 0.18
CA PHE A 234 20.04 -2.37 -0.98
C PHE A 234 20.56 -1.34 -1.98
N SER A 235 20.20 -0.07 -1.82
CA SER A 235 20.65 1.05 -2.63
C SER A 235 20.91 2.26 -1.75
N ASP A 236 21.97 2.99 -2.08
CA ASP A 236 22.30 4.31 -1.51
C ASP A 236 21.31 5.37 -1.97
#